data_6a129f8989b93c704c89890a77e14534
#
_entry.id   6a129f8989b93c704c89890a77e14534
#
_cell.length_a   1.000
_cell.length_b   1.000
_cell.length_c   1.000
_cell.angle_alpha   90.00
_cell.angle_beta   90.00
_cell.angle_gamma   90.00
#
_symmetry.space_group_name_H-M   'P 1'
#
loop_
_entity.id
_entity.type
_entity.pdbx_description
1 polymer ?
#
loop_
_entity_poly.entity_id
_entity_poly.type
_entity_poly.pdbx_seq_one_letter_code
_entity_poly.pdbx_strand_id
1 'polypeptide(L)'
;LCRSLVEEKHDVILIEEKEEVLKRLSKRYDVMGFAGNGANFKILEQAEVSNCDVFIAMTDKDEVNMISAVLAKQMGAKETIVRVRNPEYSNAYFKDKNFLGFSLVVNPELLTARYIANTVEFPNALSVETFANGRVILMAFKVTENSQLSGMTMEQFRRKFGNILVCTIHRKGELIIPDGNAT
;
A
#
# COMPACT_ATOMS: atom_id res chain seq x y z
N LEU A 1 -6.63 6.21 6.64
CA LEU A 1 -6.41 4.83 7.08
C LEU A 1 -7.45 4.39 8.09
N CYS A 2 -7.56 5.00 9.28
CA CYS A 2 -8.56 4.62 10.29
C CYS A 2 -9.99 4.55 9.70
N ARG A 3 -10.41 5.59 8.98
CA ARG A 3 -11.69 5.63 8.28
C ARG A 3 -11.91 4.41 7.39
N SER A 4 -10.95 4.11 6.52
CA SER A 4 -11.07 3.00 5.55
C SER A 4 -11.20 1.64 6.26
N LEU A 5 -10.40 1.42 7.33
CA LEU A 5 -10.48 0.18 8.10
C LEU A 5 -11.83 0.00 8.77
N VAL A 6 -12.38 1.07 9.37
CA VAL A 6 -13.71 1.01 9.99
C VAL A 6 -14.83 0.79 8.95
N GLU A 7 -14.75 1.46 7.78
CA GLU A 7 -15.71 1.25 6.68
C GLU A 7 -15.67 -0.20 6.15
N GLU A 8 -14.50 -0.85 6.22
CA GLU A 8 -14.33 -2.27 5.88
C GLU A 8 -14.65 -3.22 7.04
N LYS A 9 -15.19 -2.70 8.16
CA LYS A 9 -15.63 -3.45 9.34
C LYS A 9 -14.51 -4.17 10.09
N HIS A 10 -13.33 -3.58 10.13
CA HIS A 10 -12.25 -4.03 11.02
C HIS A 10 -12.42 -3.41 12.40
N ASP A 11 -12.10 -4.18 13.44
CA ASP A 11 -11.98 -3.67 14.80
C ASP A 11 -10.70 -2.85 14.93
N VAL A 12 -10.84 -1.56 15.23
CA VAL A 12 -9.72 -0.62 15.23
C VAL A 12 -9.48 -0.06 16.62
N ILE A 13 -8.26 -0.19 17.12
CA ILE A 13 -7.78 0.47 18.32
C ILE A 13 -6.81 1.57 17.92
N LEU A 14 -7.02 2.78 18.45
CA LEU A 14 -6.16 3.94 18.20
C LEU A 14 -5.29 4.23 19.43
N ILE A 15 -3.99 4.43 19.18
CA ILE A 15 -3.07 5.03 20.15
C ILE A 15 -2.64 6.38 19.61
N GLU A 16 -2.95 7.45 20.33
CA GLU A 16 -2.67 8.83 19.90
C GLU A 16 -2.20 9.65 21.10
N GLU A 17 -1.09 10.38 20.95
CA GLU A 17 -0.51 11.19 22.01
C GLU A 17 -1.35 12.42 22.36
N LYS A 18 -2.03 12.98 21.34
CA LYS A 18 -2.87 14.18 21.50
C LYS A 18 -4.31 13.79 21.83
N GLU A 19 -4.71 13.98 23.08
CA GLU A 19 -6.08 13.66 23.54
C GLU A 19 -7.18 14.30 22.69
N GLU A 20 -6.99 15.54 22.23
CA GLU A 20 -7.98 16.24 21.39
C GLU A 20 -8.20 15.53 20.06
N VAL A 21 -7.11 15.03 19.46
CA VAL A 21 -7.16 14.26 18.21
C VAL A 21 -7.87 12.93 18.45
N LEU A 22 -7.51 12.25 19.53
CA LEU A 22 -8.14 10.99 19.92
C LEU A 22 -9.65 11.17 20.15
N LYS A 23 -10.06 12.13 20.97
CA LYS A 23 -11.47 12.45 21.24
C LYS A 23 -12.26 12.76 19.95
N ARG A 24 -11.65 13.49 19.01
CA ARG A 24 -12.27 13.82 17.72
C ARG A 24 -12.47 12.57 16.86
N LEU A 25 -11.48 11.68 16.82
CA LEU A 25 -11.53 10.45 16.03
C LEU A 25 -12.52 9.46 16.63
N SER A 26 -12.48 9.24 17.94
CA SER A 26 -13.42 8.34 18.63
C SER A 26 -14.88 8.80 18.57
N LYS A 27 -15.13 10.12 18.49
CA LYS A 27 -16.49 10.65 18.24
C LYS A 27 -16.98 10.43 16.82
N ARG A 28 -16.05 10.38 15.85
CA ARG A 28 -16.38 10.29 14.42
C ARG A 28 -16.47 8.84 13.93
N TYR A 29 -15.68 7.97 14.51
CA TYR A 29 -15.57 6.57 14.14
C TYR A 29 -15.81 5.72 15.39
N ASP A 30 -16.41 4.55 15.22
CA ASP A 30 -16.60 3.60 16.32
C ASP A 30 -15.27 2.87 16.56
N VAL A 31 -14.40 3.53 17.36
CA VAL A 31 -13.05 3.02 17.65
C VAL A 31 -12.72 3.19 19.12
N MET A 32 -12.08 2.19 19.70
CA MET A 32 -11.48 2.29 21.01
C MET A 32 -10.18 3.10 20.93
N GLY A 33 -9.91 3.94 21.92
CA GLY A 33 -8.75 4.81 21.88
C GLY A 33 -8.00 4.91 23.20
N PHE A 34 -6.67 4.91 23.13
CA PHE A 34 -5.75 5.09 24.25
C PHE A 34 -4.91 6.34 24.02
N ALA A 35 -4.92 7.26 25.00
CA ALA A 35 -4.11 8.46 24.95
C ALA A 35 -2.69 8.15 25.43
N GLY A 36 -1.69 8.40 24.58
CA GLY A 36 -0.30 8.22 24.94
C GLY A 36 0.63 7.97 23.78
N ASN A 37 1.92 7.82 24.11
CA ASN A 37 2.96 7.56 23.13
C ASN A 37 2.96 6.07 22.74
N GLY A 38 2.87 5.78 21.43
CA GLY A 38 2.87 4.42 20.89
C GLY A 38 4.16 3.62 21.15
N ALA A 39 5.26 4.27 21.54
CA ALA A 39 6.48 3.59 21.97
C ALA A 39 6.51 3.31 23.51
N ASN A 40 5.42 3.56 24.22
CA ASN A 40 5.31 3.27 25.65
C ASN A 40 4.70 1.88 25.85
N PHE A 41 5.48 0.98 26.48
CA PHE A 41 5.08 -0.40 26.77
C PHE A 41 3.73 -0.50 27.50
N LYS A 42 3.49 0.34 28.53
CA LYS A 42 2.23 0.32 29.30
C LYS A 42 1.03 0.70 28.45
N ILE A 43 1.18 1.63 27.54
CA ILE A 43 0.09 2.03 26.60
C ILE A 43 -0.20 0.88 25.63
N LEU A 44 0.83 0.23 25.11
CA LEU A 44 0.68 -0.94 24.24
C LEU A 44 0.02 -2.12 24.97
N GLU A 45 0.36 -2.33 26.25
CA GLU A 45 -0.25 -3.35 27.10
C GLU A 45 -1.73 -3.04 27.36
N GLN A 46 -2.08 -1.80 27.71
CA GLN A 46 -3.47 -1.36 27.88
C GLN A 46 -4.31 -1.49 26.60
N ALA A 47 -3.69 -1.28 25.45
CA ALA A 47 -4.31 -1.45 24.14
C ALA A 47 -4.34 -2.92 23.69
N GLU A 48 -3.95 -3.87 24.53
CA GLU A 48 -3.96 -5.32 24.27
C GLU A 48 -3.26 -5.70 22.95
N VAL A 49 -2.14 -5.04 22.66
CA VAL A 49 -1.40 -5.23 21.41
C VAL A 49 -0.96 -6.68 21.19
N SER A 50 -0.81 -7.46 22.25
CA SER A 50 -0.53 -8.91 22.17
C SER A 50 -1.57 -9.71 21.40
N ASN A 51 -2.81 -9.22 21.32
CA ASN A 51 -3.94 -9.89 20.68
C ASN A 51 -4.21 -9.35 19.26
N CYS A 52 -3.49 -8.32 18.82
CA CYS A 52 -3.79 -7.69 17.53
C CYS A 52 -3.26 -8.52 16.35
N ASP A 53 -4.05 -8.57 15.27
CA ASP A 53 -3.64 -9.20 14.02
C ASP A 53 -2.60 -8.34 13.28
N VAL A 54 -2.82 -7.02 13.26
CA VAL A 54 -1.93 -6.08 12.57
C VAL A 54 -1.68 -4.85 13.43
N PHE A 55 -0.43 -4.58 13.76
CA PHE A 55 -0.01 -3.33 14.38
C PHE A 55 0.53 -2.37 13.32
N ILE A 56 -0.02 -1.15 13.26
CA ILE A 56 0.35 -0.15 12.25
C ILE A 56 0.94 1.08 12.93
N ALA A 57 2.24 1.31 12.77
CA ALA A 57 2.94 2.46 13.29
C ALA A 57 3.09 3.55 12.23
N MET A 58 2.31 4.65 12.34
CA MET A 58 2.23 5.70 11.32
C MET A 58 2.25 7.11 11.91
N THR A 59 3.04 7.34 12.96
CA THR A 59 3.25 8.69 13.49
C THR A 59 4.14 9.52 12.56
N ASP A 60 4.39 10.77 12.92
CA ASP A 60 5.30 11.67 12.21
C ASP A 60 6.79 11.46 12.55
N LYS A 61 7.11 10.54 13.47
CA LYS A 61 8.48 10.24 13.94
C LYS A 61 8.85 8.79 13.60
N ASP A 62 9.84 8.62 12.73
CA ASP A 62 10.27 7.30 12.27
C ASP A 62 10.78 6.42 13.44
N GLU A 63 11.53 7.03 14.37
CA GLU A 63 12.07 6.34 15.54
C GLU A 63 10.95 5.80 16.45
N VAL A 64 9.88 6.59 16.66
CA VAL A 64 8.70 6.15 17.42
C VAL A 64 8.00 5.01 16.71
N ASN A 65 7.85 5.11 15.38
CA ASN A 65 7.22 4.07 14.58
C ASN A 65 8.00 2.76 14.67
N MET A 66 9.33 2.82 14.53
CA MET A 66 10.20 1.65 14.60
C MET A 66 10.18 1.01 15.99
N ILE A 67 10.35 1.81 17.05
CA ILE A 67 10.36 1.31 18.43
C ILE A 67 9.00 0.70 18.79
N SER A 68 7.90 1.38 18.48
CA SER A 68 6.56 0.86 18.79
C SER A 68 6.27 -0.46 18.07
N ALA A 69 6.69 -0.60 16.82
CA ALA A 69 6.49 -1.85 16.07
C ALA A 69 7.38 -2.99 16.57
N VAL A 70 8.63 -2.72 17.00
CA VAL A 70 9.47 -3.73 17.65
C VAL A 70 8.83 -4.20 18.96
N LEU A 71 8.36 -3.29 19.80
CA LEU A 71 7.66 -3.63 21.04
C LEU A 71 6.39 -4.44 20.76
N ALA A 72 5.57 -4.00 19.81
CA ALA A 72 4.35 -4.70 19.43
C ALA A 72 4.64 -6.14 18.95
N LYS A 73 5.67 -6.33 18.14
CA LYS A 73 6.09 -7.65 17.68
C LYS A 73 6.55 -8.54 18.83
N GLN A 74 7.32 -8.00 19.75
CA GLN A 74 7.77 -8.73 20.94
C GLN A 74 6.62 -9.07 21.91
N MET A 75 5.58 -8.25 21.95
CA MET A 75 4.38 -8.48 22.74
C MET A 75 3.43 -9.52 22.12
N GLY A 76 3.60 -9.86 20.83
CA GLY A 76 2.81 -10.91 20.19
C GLY A 76 1.96 -10.45 19.01
N ALA A 77 2.05 -9.20 18.56
CA ALA A 77 1.38 -8.76 17.33
C ALA A 77 1.76 -9.67 16.15
N LYS A 78 0.77 -10.18 15.42
CA LYS A 78 1.03 -11.13 14.32
C LYS A 78 1.81 -10.47 13.19
N GLU A 79 1.35 -9.31 12.75
CA GLU A 79 1.98 -8.54 11.70
C GLU A 79 2.25 -7.09 12.15
N THR A 80 3.34 -6.50 11.64
CA THR A 80 3.70 -5.11 11.93
C THR A 80 3.96 -4.34 10.65
N ILE A 81 3.28 -3.20 10.50
CA ILE A 81 3.45 -2.26 9.38
C ILE A 81 4.03 -0.96 9.93
N VAL A 82 5.12 -0.51 9.35
CA VAL A 82 5.88 0.62 9.86
C VAL A 82 6.09 1.68 8.79
N ARG A 83 5.70 2.91 9.09
CA ARG A 83 6.06 4.05 8.25
C ARG A 83 7.47 4.51 8.57
N VAL A 84 8.33 4.54 7.54
CA VAL A 84 9.71 5.03 7.65
C VAL A 84 10.01 5.92 6.44
N ARG A 85 10.23 7.21 6.69
CA ARG A 85 10.51 8.20 5.65
C ARG A 85 12.00 8.39 5.39
N ASN A 86 12.81 8.30 6.46
CA ASN A 86 14.24 8.50 6.35
C ASN A 86 14.87 7.40 5.48
N PRO A 87 15.55 7.76 4.37
CA PRO A 87 16.18 6.78 3.49
C PRO A 87 17.25 5.93 4.17
N GLU A 88 17.91 6.46 5.19
CA GLU A 88 18.96 5.71 5.91
C GLU A 88 18.36 4.49 6.63
N TYR A 89 17.20 4.65 7.27
CA TYR A 89 16.50 3.55 7.93
C TYR A 89 15.86 2.59 6.93
N SER A 90 15.20 3.13 5.90
CA SER A 90 14.54 2.30 4.90
C SER A 90 15.53 1.48 4.06
N ASN A 91 16.71 2.01 3.76
CA ASN A 91 17.77 1.28 3.06
C ASN A 91 18.33 0.12 3.89
N ALA A 92 18.45 0.27 5.22
CA ALA A 92 18.87 -0.81 6.10
C ALA A 92 17.86 -1.98 6.06
N TYR A 93 16.57 -1.68 6.11
CA TYR A 93 15.50 -2.69 5.97
C TYR A 93 15.52 -3.39 4.60
N PHE A 94 15.72 -2.64 3.51
CA PHE A 94 15.75 -3.24 2.17
C PHE A 94 16.96 -4.14 1.91
N LYS A 95 18.05 -3.95 2.67
CA LYS A 95 19.21 -4.85 2.63
C LYS A 95 18.95 -6.17 3.36
N ASP A 96 18.26 -6.11 4.49
CA ASP A 96 17.88 -7.28 5.28
C ASP A 96 16.39 -7.17 5.69
N LYS A 97 15.53 -7.93 5.02
CA LYS A 97 14.09 -7.94 5.30
C LYS A 97 13.73 -8.42 6.70
N ASN A 98 14.65 -9.12 7.37
CA ASN A 98 14.48 -9.56 8.76
C ASN A 98 14.98 -8.52 9.77
N PHE A 99 15.53 -7.38 9.27
CA PHE A 99 15.97 -6.31 10.16
C PHE A 99 14.78 -5.82 10.99
N LEU A 100 14.91 -5.91 12.31
CA LEU A 100 13.89 -5.56 13.31
C LEU A 100 12.57 -6.37 13.23
N GLY A 101 12.44 -7.35 12.34
CA GLY A 101 11.27 -8.23 12.28
C GLY A 101 9.96 -7.58 11.79
N PHE A 102 10.03 -6.46 11.07
CA PHE A 102 8.85 -5.83 10.48
C PHE A 102 8.28 -6.64 9.32
N SER A 103 6.97 -6.75 9.25
CA SER A 103 6.28 -7.41 8.13
C SER A 103 6.28 -6.52 6.88
N LEU A 104 6.10 -5.21 7.08
CA LEU A 104 6.09 -4.24 5.98
C LEU A 104 6.64 -2.89 6.44
N VAL A 105 7.56 -2.33 5.65
CA VAL A 105 8.00 -0.93 5.78
C VAL A 105 7.44 -0.11 4.62
N VAL A 106 6.78 1.00 4.95
CA VAL A 106 6.14 1.91 3.99
C VAL A 106 6.80 3.27 4.03
N ASN A 107 7.24 3.75 2.89
CA ASN A 107 7.67 5.13 2.68
C ASN A 107 6.69 5.82 1.73
N PRO A 108 5.71 6.59 2.24
CA PRO A 108 4.67 7.20 1.41
C PRO A 108 5.23 8.21 0.41
N GLU A 109 6.26 8.95 0.80
CA GLU A 109 6.90 9.95 -0.04
C GLU A 109 7.59 9.29 -1.26
N LEU A 110 8.29 8.18 -1.04
CA LEU A 110 8.91 7.40 -2.11
C LEU A 110 7.87 6.76 -3.04
N LEU A 111 6.78 6.22 -2.48
CA LEU A 111 5.69 5.66 -3.27
C LEU A 111 5.04 6.74 -4.14
N THR A 112 4.77 7.92 -3.57
CA THR A 112 4.23 9.06 -4.32
C THR A 112 5.19 9.54 -5.41
N ALA A 113 6.47 9.64 -5.12
CA ALA A 113 7.48 10.03 -6.10
C ALA A 113 7.54 9.03 -7.27
N ARG A 114 7.47 7.73 -7.00
CA ARG A 114 7.40 6.69 -8.04
C ARG A 114 6.13 6.81 -8.88
N TYR A 115 4.99 7.06 -8.24
CA TYR A 115 3.72 7.27 -8.94
C TYR A 115 3.80 8.47 -9.90
N ILE A 116 4.37 9.61 -9.45
CA ILE A 116 4.58 10.80 -10.28
C ILE A 116 5.54 10.47 -11.44
N ALA A 117 6.67 9.80 -11.16
CA ALA A 117 7.63 9.41 -12.19
C ALA A 117 6.99 8.55 -13.27
N ASN A 118 6.22 7.53 -12.87
CA ASN A 118 5.48 6.67 -13.80
C ASN A 118 4.47 7.47 -14.65
N THR A 119 3.78 8.44 -14.04
CA THR A 119 2.82 9.30 -14.76
C THR A 119 3.52 10.17 -15.82
N VAL A 120 4.72 10.66 -15.52
CA VAL A 120 5.52 11.44 -16.46
C VAL A 120 6.11 10.55 -17.57
N GLU A 121 6.58 9.35 -17.23
CA GLU A 121 7.14 8.40 -18.18
C GLU A 121 6.08 7.82 -19.13
N PHE A 122 4.88 7.57 -18.61
CA PHE A 122 3.75 6.97 -19.37
C PHE A 122 2.51 7.87 -19.37
N PRO A 123 2.54 9.04 -20.01
CA PRO A 123 1.48 10.04 -19.91
C PRO A 123 0.13 9.59 -20.45
N ASN A 124 0.10 8.59 -21.34
CA ASN A 124 -1.11 8.05 -21.94
C ASN A 124 -1.66 6.81 -21.18
N ALA A 125 -0.97 6.33 -20.15
CA ALA A 125 -1.43 5.21 -19.35
C ALA A 125 -2.49 5.68 -18.34
N LEU A 126 -3.55 4.90 -18.17
CA LEU A 126 -4.56 5.11 -17.14
C LEU A 126 -4.03 4.69 -15.76
N SER A 127 -3.24 3.61 -15.73
CA SER A 127 -2.51 3.13 -14.56
C SER A 127 -1.23 2.43 -14.97
N VAL A 128 -0.24 2.46 -14.08
CA VAL A 128 1.05 1.77 -14.22
C VAL A 128 1.37 1.09 -12.90
N GLU A 129 1.44 -0.24 -12.93
CA GLU A 129 1.78 -1.07 -11.78
C GLU A 129 3.09 -1.82 -12.05
N THR A 130 3.97 -1.85 -11.06
CA THR A 130 5.25 -2.54 -11.21
C THR A 130 5.34 -3.73 -10.27
N PHE A 131 5.76 -4.89 -10.81
CA PHE A 131 5.92 -6.13 -10.08
C PHE A 131 7.36 -6.65 -10.16
N ALA A 132 7.70 -7.60 -9.29
CA ALA A 132 9.00 -8.27 -9.28
C ALA A 132 10.19 -7.29 -9.27
N ASN A 133 10.14 -6.25 -8.42
CA ASN A 133 11.14 -5.20 -8.31
C ASN A 133 11.37 -4.43 -9.63
N GLY A 134 10.28 -4.09 -10.34
CA GLY A 134 10.31 -3.33 -11.59
C GLY A 134 10.62 -4.15 -12.85
N ARG A 135 10.77 -5.49 -12.73
CA ARG A 135 11.01 -6.35 -13.90
C ARG A 135 9.78 -6.63 -14.74
N VAL A 136 8.60 -6.46 -14.17
CA VAL A 136 7.31 -6.60 -14.86
C VAL A 136 6.53 -5.33 -14.65
N ILE A 137 6.01 -4.75 -15.73
CA ILE A 137 5.18 -3.56 -15.70
C ILE A 137 3.81 -3.94 -16.28
N LEU A 138 2.75 -3.68 -15.53
CA LEU A 138 1.36 -3.78 -15.98
C LEU A 138 0.85 -2.37 -16.24
N MET A 139 0.35 -2.12 -17.43
CA MET A 139 -0.18 -0.82 -17.80
C MET A 139 -1.59 -0.95 -18.38
N ALA A 140 -2.47 -0.04 -17.99
CA ALA A 140 -3.77 0.09 -18.60
C ALA A 140 -3.79 1.31 -19.54
N PHE A 141 -4.30 1.13 -20.75
CA PHE A 141 -4.46 2.18 -21.73
C PHE A 141 -5.89 2.24 -22.22
N LYS A 142 -6.35 3.46 -22.54
CA LYS A 142 -7.60 3.65 -23.24
C LYS A 142 -7.34 3.61 -24.74
N VAL A 143 -7.91 2.63 -25.43
CA VAL A 143 -7.93 2.59 -26.91
C VAL A 143 -9.04 3.48 -27.40
N THR A 144 -8.70 4.51 -28.18
CA THR A 144 -9.64 5.41 -28.87
C THR A 144 -9.77 5.01 -30.33
N GLU A 145 -10.82 5.49 -31.01
CA GLU A 145 -11.06 5.20 -32.44
C GLU A 145 -9.87 5.56 -33.33
N ASN A 146 -9.14 6.63 -32.98
CA ASN A 146 -7.94 7.08 -33.71
C ASN A 146 -6.65 6.36 -33.28
N SER A 147 -6.74 5.41 -32.37
CA SER A 147 -5.57 4.62 -31.94
C SER A 147 -5.16 3.62 -33.02
N GLN A 148 -3.85 3.45 -33.19
CA GLN A 148 -3.31 2.38 -34.06
C GLN A 148 -3.70 0.97 -33.60
N LEU A 149 -4.22 0.83 -32.37
CA LEU A 149 -4.67 -0.42 -31.79
C LEU A 149 -6.15 -0.70 -32.08
N SER A 150 -6.90 0.30 -32.54
CA SER A 150 -8.33 0.16 -32.81
C SER A 150 -8.57 -0.83 -33.98
N GLY A 151 -9.41 -1.84 -33.75
CA GLY A 151 -9.73 -2.87 -34.74
C GLY A 151 -8.62 -3.93 -34.96
N MET A 152 -7.53 -3.89 -34.21
CA MET A 152 -6.45 -4.86 -34.30
C MET A 152 -6.83 -6.14 -33.54
N THR A 153 -6.65 -7.30 -34.16
CA THR A 153 -6.80 -8.58 -33.44
C THR A 153 -5.62 -8.83 -32.51
N MET A 154 -5.81 -9.66 -31.48
CA MET A 154 -4.73 -10.04 -30.55
C MET A 154 -3.56 -10.74 -31.27
N GLU A 155 -3.86 -11.50 -32.32
CA GLU A 155 -2.81 -12.13 -33.13
C GLU A 155 -1.95 -11.06 -33.85
N GLN A 156 -2.60 -10.04 -34.46
CA GLN A 156 -1.91 -8.90 -35.09
C GLN A 156 -1.11 -8.09 -34.07
N PHE A 157 -1.69 -7.84 -32.89
CA PHE A 157 -1.02 -7.17 -31.78
C PHE A 157 0.24 -7.92 -31.37
N ARG A 158 0.16 -9.24 -31.15
CA ARG A 158 1.30 -10.06 -30.76
C ARG A 158 2.41 -10.10 -31.83
N ARG A 159 2.03 -10.11 -33.12
CA ARG A 159 3.02 -10.02 -34.20
C ARG A 159 3.77 -8.69 -34.19
N LYS A 160 3.07 -7.59 -33.88
CA LYS A 160 3.64 -6.23 -33.88
C LYS A 160 4.40 -5.91 -32.60
N PHE A 161 3.92 -6.40 -31.44
CA PHE A 161 4.41 -6.07 -30.09
C PHE A 161 4.77 -7.32 -29.31
N GLY A 162 5.56 -8.21 -29.87
CA GLY A 162 5.84 -9.57 -29.40
C GLY A 162 6.23 -9.76 -27.93
N ASN A 163 6.73 -8.69 -27.27
CA ASN A 163 7.14 -8.71 -25.86
C ASN A 163 6.04 -8.20 -24.91
N ILE A 164 4.85 -7.86 -25.43
CA ILE A 164 3.75 -7.34 -24.64
C ILE A 164 2.63 -8.35 -24.62
N LEU A 165 2.15 -8.70 -23.42
CA LEU A 165 1.00 -9.56 -23.21
C LEU A 165 -0.22 -8.69 -22.87
N VAL A 166 -1.30 -8.84 -23.62
CA VAL A 166 -2.61 -8.28 -23.27
C VAL A 166 -3.29 -9.25 -22.29
N CYS A 167 -3.39 -8.84 -21.03
CA CYS A 167 -3.99 -9.68 -19.99
C CYS A 167 -5.52 -9.60 -20.01
N THR A 168 -6.06 -8.39 -20.19
CA THR A 168 -7.51 -8.14 -20.14
C THR A 168 -7.90 -7.00 -21.07
N ILE A 169 -9.13 -7.04 -21.57
CA ILE A 169 -9.79 -5.95 -22.30
C ILE A 169 -11.06 -5.58 -21.54
N HIS A 170 -11.18 -4.30 -21.18
CA HIS A 170 -12.42 -3.78 -20.58
C HIS A 170 -13.20 -3.02 -21.63
N ARG A 171 -14.38 -3.53 -22.01
CA ARG A 171 -15.22 -2.97 -23.07
C ARG A 171 -16.68 -2.93 -22.64
N LYS A 172 -17.30 -1.75 -22.72
CA LYS A 172 -18.72 -1.55 -22.40
C LYS A 172 -19.16 -2.09 -21.03
N GLY A 173 -18.27 -2.02 -20.03
CA GLY A 173 -18.53 -2.54 -18.69
C GLY A 173 -18.21 -4.01 -18.49
N GLU A 174 -17.82 -4.74 -19.53
CA GLU A 174 -17.43 -6.15 -19.45
C GLU A 174 -15.91 -6.31 -19.42
N LEU A 175 -15.43 -7.27 -18.63
CA LEU A 175 -14.03 -7.69 -18.57
C LEU A 175 -13.87 -8.93 -19.45
N ILE A 176 -12.99 -8.85 -20.44
CA ILE A 176 -12.72 -9.91 -21.42
C ILE A 176 -11.29 -10.38 -21.21
N ILE A 177 -11.08 -11.68 -21.05
CA ILE A 177 -9.76 -12.31 -21.19
C ILE A 177 -9.59 -12.65 -22.65
N PRO A 178 -8.70 -11.95 -23.39
CA PRO A 178 -8.65 -12.08 -24.85
C PRO A 178 -8.02 -13.42 -25.27
N ASP A 179 -8.61 -14.02 -26.29
CA ASP A 179 -7.98 -15.05 -27.11
C ASP A 179 -7.35 -14.45 -28.37
N GLY A 180 -6.76 -15.27 -29.24
CA GLY A 180 -6.08 -14.81 -30.45
C GLY A 180 -6.98 -14.05 -31.45
N ASN A 181 -8.29 -14.29 -31.41
CA ASN A 181 -9.29 -13.72 -32.33
C ASN A 181 -9.99 -12.48 -31.74
N ALA A 182 -9.79 -12.20 -30.45
CA ALA A 182 -10.35 -11.01 -29.82
C ALA A 182 -9.81 -9.72 -30.49
N THR A 183 -10.69 -8.73 -30.65
CA THR A 183 -10.35 -7.43 -31.26
C THR A 183 -10.60 -6.30 -30.29
#